data_7633ca89e318631ad8507209510c56e4
#
_entry.id   7633ca89e318631ad8507209510c56e4
#
_cell.length_a   1.000
_cell.length_b   1.000
_cell.length_c   1.000
_cell.angle_alpha   90.00
_cell.angle_beta   90.00
_cell.angle_gamma   90.00
#
_symmetry.space_group_name_H-M   'P 1'
#
loop_
_entity.id
_entity.type
_entity.pdbx_description
1 polymer ?
#
loop_
_entity_poly.entity_id
_entity_poly.type
_entity_poly.pdbx_seq_one_letter_code
_entity_poly.pdbx_strand_id
1 'polypeptide(L)'
;MVSWRLSNTLEADFCVDALEEALSRDVPGIFNTDQGSQFTSEAFTSVLLAHGVRISMDSVGGYMDNVFVERLWRSVKYEEVYLKAYESVAEARAGIGAYLRFYNSERPHQALGYRTPAQVFEEGRNQIHQPEVNVTPELVPA
;
A
#
# COMPACT_ATOMS: atom_id res chain seq x y z
N MET A 1 2.66 -3.63 -1.26
CA MET A 1 3.41 -2.37 -1.00
C MET A 1 3.72 -1.69 -2.32
N VAL A 2 3.13 -0.54 -2.56
CA VAL A 2 3.29 0.20 -3.84
C VAL A 2 4.40 1.24 -3.75
N SER A 3 4.53 1.89 -2.62
CA SER A 3 5.55 2.90 -2.35
C SER A 3 5.88 2.94 -0.86
N TRP A 4 7.07 3.41 -0.53
CA TRP A 4 7.51 3.58 0.85
C TRP A 4 8.61 4.64 0.94
N ARG A 5 8.73 5.24 2.13
CA ARG A 5 9.81 6.17 2.48
C ARG A 5 10.29 5.91 3.90
N LEU A 6 11.55 6.14 4.13
CA LEU A 6 12.17 6.14 5.45
C LEU A 6 12.54 7.57 5.82
N SER A 7 12.07 8.03 6.99
CA SER A 7 12.39 9.36 7.52
C SER A 7 12.65 9.29 9.02
N ASN A 8 13.49 10.18 9.50
CA ASN A 8 13.75 10.41 10.92
C ASN A 8 12.99 11.63 11.45
N THR A 9 12.09 12.20 10.67
CA THR A 9 11.22 13.34 11.03
C THR A 9 9.75 12.94 10.99
N LEU A 10 8.88 13.75 11.59
CA LEU A 10 7.42 13.58 11.55
C LEU A 10 6.75 14.57 10.59
N GLU A 11 7.53 15.20 9.71
CA GLU A 11 7.01 16.13 8.70
C GLU A 11 6.21 15.39 7.63
N ALA A 12 5.25 16.10 7.01
CA ALA A 12 4.38 15.51 5.99
C ALA A 12 5.08 15.27 4.65
N ASP A 13 6.21 15.91 4.38
CA ASP A 13 6.88 15.88 3.07
C ASP A 13 7.24 14.48 2.59
N PHE A 14 7.77 13.63 3.46
CA PHE A 14 8.10 12.26 3.06
C PHE A 14 6.85 11.40 2.77
N CYS A 15 5.73 11.70 3.44
CA CYS A 15 4.45 11.04 3.16
C CYS A 15 3.90 11.49 1.80
N VAL A 16 4.03 12.76 1.46
CA VAL A 16 3.65 13.31 0.15
C VAL A 16 4.49 12.69 -0.96
N ASP A 17 5.80 12.59 -0.79
CA ASP A 17 6.70 11.96 -1.76
C ASP A 17 6.31 10.49 -2.01
N ALA A 18 6.03 9.74 -0.97
CA ALA A 18 5.58 8.35 -1.09
C ALA A 18 4.23 8.25 -1.82
N LEU A 19 3.30 9.17 -1.52
CA LEU A 19 1.99 9.22 -2.17
C LEU A 19 2.13 9.55 -3.65
N GLU A 20 2.90 10.55 -4.02
CA GLU A 20 3.11 10.93 -5.42
C GLU A 20 3.73 9.81 -6.23
N GLU A 21 4.70 9.09 -5.67
CA GLU A 21 5.27 7.90 -6.31
C GLU A 21 4.22 6.80 -6.49
N ALA A 22 3.40 6.54 -5.49
CA ALA A 22 2.34 5.54 -5.58
C ALA A 22 1.32 5.90 -6.67
N LEU A 23 0.88 7.16 -6.72
CA LEU A 23 -0.09 7.65 -7.70
C LEU A 23 0.47 7.69 -9.13
N SER A 24 1.80 7.78 -9.29
CA SER A 24 2.44 7.69 -10.59
C SER A 24 2.36 6.28 -11.20
N ARG A 25 2.16 5.27 -10.37
CA ARG A 25 2.03 3.88 -10.79
C ARG A 25 0.60 3.50 -11.09
N ASP A 26 -0.31 3.88 -10.22
CA ASP A 26 -1.74 3.66 -10.39
C ASP A 26 -2.54 4.60 -9.49
N VAL A 27 -3.76 4.96 -9.90
CA VAL A 27 -4.63 5.88 -9.16
C VAL A 27 -5.83 5.11 -8.61
N PRO A 28 -5.98 4.99 -7.27
CA PRO A 28 -7.13 4.32 -6.68
C PRO A 28 -8.39 5.21 -6.72
N GLY A 29 -9.54 4.62 -6.59
CA GLY A 29 -10.80 5.37 -6.42
C GLY A 29 -10.93 5.96 -5.02
N ILE A 30 -10.44 5.23 -4.00
CA ILE A 30 -10.48 5.63 -2.59
C ILE A 30 -9.11 5.38 -1.97
N PHE A 31 -8.65 6.33 -1.18
CA PHE A 31 -7.46 6.20 -0.35
C PHE A 31 -7.85 6.26 1.13
N ASN A 32 -7.53 5.24 1.89
CA ASN A 32 -7.83 5.16 3.32
C ASN A 32 -6.59 5.42 4.16
N THR A 33 -6.73 6.26 5.18
CA THR A 33 -5.67 6.59 6.14
C THR A 33 -6.21 6.56 7.57
N ASP A 34 -5.29 6.55 8.53
CA ASP A 34 -5.65 6.94 9.89
C ASP A 34 -5.75 8.48 10.01
N GLN A 35 -6.03 8.98 11.21
CA GLN A 35 -6.16 10.42 11.48
C GLN A 35 -4.84 11.08 11.89
N GLY A 36 -3.70 10.51 11.52
CA GLY A 36 -2.38 11.09 11.78
C GLY A 36 -2.22 12.49 11.16
N SER A 37 -1.45 13.36 11.83
CA SER A 37 -1.28 14.75 11.38
C SER A 37 -0.71 14.89 9.99
N GLN A 38 0.13 13.96 9.55
CA GLN A 38 0.68 13.94 8.19
C GLN A 38 -0.41 13.72 7.14
N PHE A 39 -1.38 12.85 7.42
CA PHE A 39 -2.44 12.44 6.50
C PHE A 39 -3.64 13.39 6.48
N THR A 40 -3.80 14.21 7.51
CA THR A 40 -4.82 15.26 7.57
C THR A 40 -4.30 16.61 7.06
N SER A 41 -3.00 16.73 6.78
CA SER A 41 -2.40 17.96 6.27
C SER A 41 -2.95 18.32 4.89
N GLU A 42 -3.03 19.61 4.61
CA GLU A 42 -3.44 20.12 3.29
C GLU A 42 -2.48 19.66 2.19
N ALA A 43 -1.18 19.59 2.49
CA ALA A 43 -0.17 19.12 1.55
C ALA A 43 -0.45 17.68 1.08
N PHE A 44 -0.87 16.80 1.97
CA PHE A 44 -1.19 15.41 1.64
C PHE A 44 -2.56 15.29 0.95
N THR A 45 -3.59 15.87 1.53
CA THR A 45 -4.96 15.75 1.03
C THR A 45 -5.16 16.41 -0.33
N SER A 46 -4.48 17.54 -0.59
CA SER A 46 -4.57 18.22 -1.88
C SER A 46 -4.03 17.39 -3.05
N VAL A 47 -3.00 16.58 -2.82
CA VAL A 47 -2.48 15.67 -3.85
C VAL A 47 -3.52 14.61 -4.23
N LEU A 48 -4.19 14.01 -3.24
CA LEU A 48 -5.27 13.04 -3.49
C LEU A 48 -6.43 13.68 -4.25
N LEU A 49 -6.89 14.83 -3.82
CA LEU A 49 -8.01 15.53 -4.47
C LEU A 49 -7.67 15.96 -5.90
N ALA A 50 -6.43 16.39 -6.16
CA ALA A 50 -5.97 16.74 -7.51
C ALA A 50 -5.99 15.54 -8.48
N HIS A 51 -5.85 14.31 -7.97
CA HIS A 51 -5.95 13.09 -8.76
C HIS A 51 -7.37 12.49 -8.81
N GLY A 52 -8.36 13.17 -8.25
CA GLY A 52 -9.74 12.68 -8.21
C GLY A 52 -9.96 11.51 -7.25
N VAL A 53 -9.06 11.31 -6.30
CA VAL A 53 -9.14 10.22 -5.31
C VAL A 53 -10.02 10.65 -4.14
N ARG A 54 -10.96 9.80 -3.76
CA ARG A 54 -11.77 10.01 -2.56
C ARG A 54 -10.96 9.62 -1.32
N ILE A 55 -11.07 10.42 -0.27
CA ILE A 55 -10.37 10.22 0.99
C ILE A 55 -11.30 9.57 1.99
N SER A 56 -10.84 8.47 2.59
CA SER A 56 -11.48 7.82 3.70
C SER A 56 -10.52 7.82 4.89
N MET A 57 -11.01 8.15 6.07
CA MET A 57 -10.23 8.12 7.30
C MET A 57 -10.85 7.16 8.30
N ASP A 58 -9.99 6.40 9.00
CA ASP A 58 -10.44 5.50 10.04
C ASP A 58 -11.12 6.28 11.16
N SER A 59 -12.25 5.78 11.62
CA SER A 59 -12.93 6.33 12.78
C SER A 59 -12.15 6.05 14.06
N VAL A 60 -12.42 6.82 15.11
CA VAL A 60 -11.89 6.55 16.44
C VAL A 60 -12.34 5.14 16.87
N GLY A 61 -11.38 4.26 17.17
CA GLY A 61 -11.64 2.85 17.49
C GLY A 61 -11.68 1.91 16.28
N GLY A 62 -11.41 2.39 15.06
CA GLY A 62 -11.39 1.59 13.83
C GLY A 62 -10.10 0.77 13.63
N TYR A 63 -9.57 0.11 14.69
CA TYR A 63 -8.32 -0.65 14.63
C TYR A 63 -8.35 -1.80 13.61
N MET A 64 -9.52 -2.33 13.29
CA MET A 64 -9.67 -3.41 12.32
C MET A 64 -9.33 -2.96 10.89
N ASP A 65 -9.49 -1.68 10.58
CA ASP A 65 -9.20 -1.13 9.27
C ASP A 65 -7.68 -1.10 8.98
N ASN A 66 -6.86 -1.05 10.05
CA ASN A 66 -5.40 -1.01 9.99
C ASN A 66 -4.71 -2.37 10.23
N VAL A 67 -5.46 -3.44 10.44
CA VAL A 67 -4.89 -4.75 10.82
C VAL A 67 -3.88 -5.29 9.79
N PHE A 68 -4.10 -5.07 8.52
CA PHE A 68 -3.20 -5.53 7.46
C PHE A 68 -1.89 -4.72 7.41
N VAL A 69 -1.98 -3.42 7.64
CA VAL A 69 -0.80 -2.54 7.74
C VAL A 69 0.01 -2.89 8.98
N GLU A 70 -0.64 -3.13 10.10
CA GLU A 70 0.02 -3.56 11.34
C GLU A 70 0.73 -4.90 11.18
N ARG A 71 0.15 -5.85 10.47
CA ARG A 71 0.80 -7.13 10.15
C ARG A 71 2.04 -6.95 9.28
N LEU A 72 1.98 -6.07 8.29
CA LEU A 72 3.15 -5.73 7.48
C LEU A 72 4.27 -5.14 8.35
N TRP A 73 3.95 -4.17 9.19
CA TRP A 73 4.93 -3.57 10.10
C TRP A 73 5.53 -4.58 11.07
N ARG A 74 4.73 -5.49 11.58
CA ARG A 74 5.21 -6.58 12.42
C ARG A 74 6.21 -7.47 11.68
N SER A 75 5.90 -7.85 10.45
CA SER A 75 6.81 -8.64 9.61
C SER A 75 8.13 -7.92 9.37
N VAL A 76 8.09 -6.63 9.03
CA VAL A 76 9.29 -5.80 8.83
C VAL A 76 10.14 -5.75 10.11
N LYS A 77 9.51 -5.51 11.25
CA LYS A 77 10.22 -5.44 12.53
C LYS A 77 10.89 -6.76 12.92
N TYR A 78 10.16 -7.87 12.88
CA TYR A 78 10.65 -9.15 13.38
C TYR A 78 11.51 -9.90 12.38
N GLU A 79 11.28 -9.77 11.09
CA GLU A 79 12.03 -10.47 10.05
C GLU A 79 13.25 -9.69 9.53
N GLU A 80 13.29 -8.37 9.73
CA GLU A 80 14.39 -7.52 9.25
C GLU A 80 15.00 -6.64 10.34
N VAL A 81 14.24 -5.71 10.91
CA VAL A 81 14.78 -4.63 11.74
C VAL A 81 15.43 -5.17 13.03
N TYR A 82 14.77 -6.07 13.74
CA TYR A 82 15.26 -6.61 15.01
C TYR A 82 16.40 -7.62 14.83
N LEU A 83 16.53 -8.21 13.64
CA LEU A 83 17.61 -9.16 13.33
C LEU A 83 18.90 -8.47 12.89
N LYS A 84 18.83 -7.19 12.52
CA LYS A 84 19.97 -6.43 12.00
C LYS A 84 20.21 -5.18 12.83
N ALA A 85 21.49 -4.88 13.10
CA ALA A 85 21.91 -3.66 13.73
C ALA A 85 22.39 -2.68 12.65
N TYR A 86 21.51 -1.76 12.22
CA TYR A 86 21.87 -0.76 11.24
C TYR A 86 22.78 0.31 11.87
N GLU A 87 23.88 0.64 11.20
CA GLU A 87 24.81 1.68 11.63
C GLU A 87 24.48 3.06 11.07
N SER A 88 23.63 3.11 10.01
CA SER A 88 23.25 4.36 9.34
C SER A 88 21.83 4.29 8.75
N VAL A 89 21.27 5.45 8.45
CA VAL A 89 19.99 5.54 7.72
C VAL A 89 20.10 4.94 6.32
N ALA A 90 21.25 5.12 5.66
CA ALA A 90 21.49 4.54 4.33
C ALA A 90 21.49 3.00 4.37
N GLU A 91 22.12 2.41 5.39
CA GLU A 91 22.12 0.96 5.60
C GLU A 91 20.72 0.44 5.92
N ALA A 92 19.97 1.12 6.79
CA ALA A 92 18.59 0.78 7.09
C ALA A 92 17.70 0.84 5.84
N ARG A 93 17.85 1.89 5.03
CA ARG A 93 17.10 2.03 3.77
C ARG A 93 17.40 0.89 2.81
N ALA A 94 18.64 0.52 2.64
CA ALA A 94 19.04 -0.59 1.76
C ALA A 94 18.46 -1.93 2.25
N GLY A 95 18.57 -2.22 3.55
CA GLY A 95 18.08 -3.46 4.16
C GLY A 95 16.56 -3.57 4.12
N ILE A 96 15.85 -2.55 4.53
CA ILE A 96 14.39 -2.50 4.50
C ILE A 96 13.88 -2.56 3.06
N GLY A 97 14.53 -1.85 2.15
CA GLY A 97 14.18 -1.89 0.73
C GLY A 97 14.31 -3.29 0.13
N ALA A 98 15.39 -3.99 0.42
CA ALA A 98 15.60 -5.38 -0.02
C ALA A 98 14.52 -6.31 0.57
N TYR A 99 14.19 -6.14 1.87
CA TYR A 99 13.13 -6.91 2.52
C TYR A 99 11.76 -6.65 1.90
N LEU A 100 11.40 -5.41 1.63
CA LEU A 100 10.11 -5.08 1.02
C LEU A 100 9.99 -5.61 -0.42
N ARG A 101 11.06 -5.63 -1.19
CA ARG A 101 11.07 -6.29 -2.50
C ARG A 101 10.83 -7.80 -2.37
N PHE A 102 11.50 -8.44 -1.43
CA PHE A 102 11.27 -9.85 -1.09
C PHE A 102 9.83 -10.10 -0.67
N TYR A 103 9.30 -9.29 0.23
CA TYR A 103 7.91 -9.38 0.71
C TYR A 103 6.90 -9.28 -0.43
N ASN A 104 7.08 -8.32 -1.33
CA ASN A 104 6.16 -8.09 -2.43
C ASN A 104 6.23 -9.15 -3.52
N SER A 105 7.41 -9.64 -3.85
CA SER A 105 7.64 -10.38 -5.09
C SER A 105 8.05 -11.85 -4.90
N GLU A 106 8.50 -12.23 -3.71
CA GLU A 106 9.05 -13.57 -3.45
C GLU A 106 8.41 -14.29 -2.28
N ARG A 107 7.93 -13.56 -1.27
CA ARG A 107 7.33 -14.16 -0.08
C ARG A 107 5.88 -14.55 -0.32
N PRO A 108 5.56 -15.87 -0.35
CA PRO A 108 4.17 -16.31 -0.46
C PRO A 108 3.42 -16.07 0.85
N HIS A 109 2.13 -15.75 0.76
CA HIS A 109 1.27 -15.50 1.90
C HIS A 109 0.08 -16.46 1.91
N GLN A 110 -0.13 -17.14 3.02
CA GLN A 110 -1.24 -18.07 3.17
C GLN A 110 -2.59 -17.38 2.95
N ALA A 111 -2.77 -16.18 3.48
CA ALA A 111 -4.00 -15.38 3.30
C ALA A 111 -4.30 -15.02 1.84
N LEU A 112 -3.29 -15.07 0.97
CA LEU A 112 -3.41 -14.81 -0.47
C LEU A 112 -3.38 -16.10 -1.32
N GLY A 113 -3.66 -17.25 -0.73
CA GLY A 113 -3.55 -18.54 -1.41
C GLY A 113 -2.12 -18.87 -1.83
N TYR A 114 -1.13 -18.53 -0.99
CA TYR A 114 0.31 -18.68 -1.24
C TYR A 114 0.86 -17.87 -2.42
N ARG A 115 0.10 -16.87 -2.89
CA ARG A 115 0.59 -15.88 -3.85
C ARG A 115 1.35 -14.77 -3.15
N THR A 116 2.17 -14.05 -3.90
CA THR A 116 2.83 -12.83 -3.42
C THR A 116 1.90 -11.63 -3.54
N PRO A 117 2.10 -10.56 -2.72
CA PRO A 117 1.34 -9.32 -2.88
C PRO A 117 1.41 -8.73 -4.29
N ALA A 118 2.57 -8.80 -4.95
CA ALA A 118 2.72 -8.30 -6.31
C ALA A 118 1.85 -9.08 -7.31
N GLN A 119 1.76 -10.40 -7.19
CA GLN A 119 0.90 -11.22 -8.04
C GLN A 119 -0.57 -10.85 -7.89
N VAL A 120 -1.04 -10.70 -6.65
CA VAL A 120 -2.44 -10.31 -6.38
C VAL A 120 -2.74 -8.90 -6.90
N PHE A 121 -1.81 -7.97 -6.73
CA PHE A 121 -1.94 -6.61 -7.24
C PHE A 121 -2.07 -6.59 -8.78
N GLU A 122 -1.21 -7.29 -9.49
CA GLU A 122 -1.25 -7.37 -10.96
C GLU A 122 -2.52 -8.07 -11.47
N GLU A 123 -2.95 -9.13 -10.82
CA GLU A 123 -4.21 -9.81 -11.15
C GLU A 123 -5.41 -8.86 -11.02
N GLY A 124 -5.48 -8.11 -9.92
CA GLY A 124 -6.54 -7.13 -9.68
C GLY A 124 -6.50 -5.97 -10.69
N ARG A 125 -5.31 -5.49 -11.01
CA ARG A 125 -5.09 -4.44 -12.01
C ARG A 125 -5.55 -4.88 -13.40
N ASN A 126 -5.22 -6.08 -13.80
CA ASN A 126 -5.64 -6.64 -15.09
C ASN A 126 -7.15 -6.80 -15.19
N GLN A 127 -7.83 -7.15 -14.10
CA GLN A 127 -9.30 -7.25 -14.06
C GLN A 127 -9.97 -5.88 -14.22
N ILE A 128 -9.43 -4.82 -13.64
CA ILE A 128 -9.97 -3.46 -13.74
C ILE A 128 -9.82 -2.90 -15.16
N HIS A 129 -8.72 -3.24 -15.85
CA HIS A 129 -8.41 -2.76 -17.20
C HIS A 129 -8.96 -3.64 -18.31
N GLN A 130 -9.56 -4.79 -18.00
CA GLN A 130 -10.31 -5.57 -18.99
C GLN A 130 -11.63 -4.86 -19.27
N PRO A 131 -11.99 -4.60 -20.54
CA PRO A 131 -13.34 -4.14 -20.87
C PRO A 131 -14.31 -5.19 -20.34
N GLU A 132 -15.35 -4.74 -19.65
CA GLU A 132 -16.47 -5.61 -19.31
C GLU A 132 -16.93 -6.28 -20.59
N VAL A 133 -16.62 -7.56 -20.74
CA VAL A 133 -17.32 -8.38 -21.68
C VAL A 133 -18.70 -8.56 -21.06
N ASN A 134 -19.66 -7.74 -21.50
CA ASN A 134 -21.06 -7.99 -21.24
C ASN A 134 -21.39 -9.35 -21.87
N VAL A 135 -21.17 -10.38 -21.10
CA VAL A 135 -21.80 -11.66 -21.37
C VAL A 135 -23.26 -11.45 -21.03
N THR A 136 -24.02 -10.99 -21.98
CA THR A 136 -25.47 -11.19 -21.96
C THR A 136 -25.67 -12.69 -21.78
N PRO A 137 -26.30 -13.15 -20.69
CA PRO A 137 -26.68 -14.55 -20.62
C PRO A 137 -27.57 -14.80 -21.83
N GLU A 138 -27.10 -15.57 -22.79
CA GLU A 138 -27.98 -16.12 -23.77
C GLU A 138 -29.06 -16.88 -23.00
N LEU A 139 -30.30 -16.38 -23.08
CA LEU A 139 -31.46 -17.14 -22.68
C LEU A 139 -31.43 -18.40 -23.53
N VAL A 140 -30.97 -19.50 -22.94
CA VAL A 140 -31.13 -20.82 -23.55
C VAL A 140 -32.66 -21.03 -23.63
N PRO A 141 -33.24 -21.10 -24.81
CA PRO A 141 -34.66 -21.40 -24.91
C PRO A 141 -34.90 -22.78 -24.29
N ALA A 142 -35.91 -22.81 -23.44
CA ALA A 142 -36.35 -24.03 -22.79
C ALA A 142 -36.77 -25.09 -23.81
#